data_793899f2458a833fd55ae6540444aedc
#
_entry.id   793899f2458a833fd55ae6540444aedc
#
_cell.length_a   1.000
_cell.length_b   1.000
_cell.length_c   1.000
_cell.angle_alpha   90.00
_cell.angle_beta   90.00
_cell.angle_gamma   90.00
#
_symmetry.space_group_name_H-M   'P 1'
#
loop_
_entity.id
_entity.type
_entity.pdbx_description
1 polymer ?
#
loop_
_entity_poly.entity_id
_entity_poly.type
_entity_poly.pdbx_seq_one_letter_code
_entity_poly.pdbx_strand_id
1 'polypeptide(L)'
;MSFSLVKRGKLLYNMSVKLNNFKEEFTMAVKVAINGFGRIGRLAFRQMFGAEGYEVVAINDLTSPKMLAHLLKYDSAQGRYALADTVSAGEDSITVDGKTIKIYSEKDAVNIPWGELDVDVVLECTGFYTSKEKASAHLTAGAKKVVISAPAGNDLPTVVFNVNHNVLTKEDKVISAASCTTNCLAPMAKALNDYMPIESGIMSTIHAYTGDQMILDGPQRKGDLRRSRAGAVNIVPNSTGAAKAIGLVIPELNGKLIGSAQRVPTPTGSTTILVAVVKGDATVEGINAAMKAAANESFAYNEDEIVSSDIVGSRFGSIFDATQTMVTNMGNGYSQVQVVSWYDNENSYTSQMVRTIKYFAELG
;
A
#
# COMPACT_ATOMS: atom_id res chain seq x y z
N MET A 1 -15.50 -47.44 46.91
CA MET A 1 -14.26 -46.71 46.53
C MET A 1 -13.89 -46.96 45.04
N SER A 2 -14.74 -46.62 44.07
CA SER A 2 -14.44 -46.88 42.65
C SER A 2 -14.88 -45.79 41.67
N PHE A 3 -15.36 -44.64 42.14
CA PHE A 3 -15.85 -43.56 41.26
C PHE A 3 -14.90 -42.39 41.09
N SER A 4 -13.73 -42.35 41.77
CA SER A 4 -12.81 -41.21 41.80
C SER A 4 -11.71 -41.24 40.74
N LEU A 5 -11.33 -42.42 40.24
CA LEU A 5 -10.19 -42.60 39.31
C LEU A 5 -10.55 -42.35 37.84
N VAL A 6 -11.80 -42.60 37.43
CA VAL A 6 -12.24 -42.41 36.04
C VAL A 6 -12.42 -40.91 35.69
N LYS A 7 -12.79 -40.06 36.65
CA LYS A 7 -12.90 -38.61 36.42
C LYS A 7 -11.55 -37.92 36.28
N ARG A 8 -10.49 -38.36 36.98
CA ARG A 8 -9.14 -37.81 36.85
C ARG A 8 -8.48 -38.19 35.53
N GLY A 9 -8.68 -39.38 35.02
CA GLY A 9 -8.14 -39.83 33.73
C GLY A 9 -8.76 -39.05 32.54
N LYS A 10 -10.07 -38.78 32.55
CA LYS A 10 -10.73 -37.97 31.51
C LYS A 10 -10.33 -36.50 31.55
N LEU A 11 -10.05 -35.95 32.74
CA LEU A 11 -9.62 -34.53 32.87
C LEU A 11 -8.18 -34.36 32.36
N LEU A 12 -7.29 -35.28 32.64
CA LEU A 12 -5.90 -35.28 32.18
C LEU A 12 -5.81 -35.57 30.67
N TYR A 13 -6.64 -36.47 30.13
CA TYR A 13 -6.73 -36.74 28.70
C TYR A 13 -7.27 -35.53 27.92
N ASN A 14 -8.32 -34.83 28.42
CA ASN A 14 -8.84 -33.62 27.81
C ASN A 14 -7.91 -32.40 27.95
N MET A 15 -7.06 -32.33 28.98
CA MET A 15 -6.01 -31.31 29.09
C MET A 15 -4.84 -31.61 28.13
N SER A 16 -4.41 -32.88 27.98
CA SER A 16 -3.35 -33.21 27.01
C SER A 16 -3.80 -33.05 25.55
N VAL A 17 -5.07 -33.34 25.23
CA VAL A 17 -5.64 -33.08 23.88
C VAL A 17 -5.84 -31.59 23.62
N LYS A 18 -6.18 -30.78 24.63
CA LYS A 18 -6.18 -29.31 24.49
C LYS A 18 -4.77 -28.74 24.39
N LEU A 19 -3.77 -29.26 25.05
CA LEU A 19 -2.37 -28.85 24.95
C LEU A 19 -1.72 -29.24 23.62
N ASN A 20 -2.16 -30.35 22.98
CA ASN A 20 -1.67 -30.75 21.67
C ASN A 20 -2.31 -30.03 20.49
N ASN A 21 -3.42 -29.28 20.70
CA ASN A 21 -4.04 -28.43 19.68
C ASN A 21 -3.60 -26.96 19.76
N PHE A 22 -2.73 -26.58 20.71
CA PHE A 22 -1.97 -25.33 20.74
C PHE A 22 -0.52 -25.59 20.27
N LYS A 23 -0.34 -26.20 19.10
CA LYS A 23 0.76 -25.79 18.24
C LYS A 23 0.28 -24.51 17.58
N GLU A 24 0.42 -23.37 18.26
CA GLU A 24 0.65 -22.13 17.57
C GLU A 24 1.82 -22.42 16.61
N GLU A 25 1.56 -22.48 15.32
CA GLU A 25 2.59 -22.29 14.34
C GLU A 25 3.16 -20.91 14.66
N PHE A 26 4.28 -20.86 15.35
CA PHE A 26 5.11 -19.68 15.43
C PHE A 26 5.56 -19.41 14.00
N THR A 27 4.72 -18.70 13.23
CA THR A 27 5.17 -18.12 11.99
C THR A 27 6.28 -17.14 12.37
N MET A 28 7.51 -17.48 11.98
CA MET A 28 8.65 -16.60 12.24
C MET A 28 8.33 -15.24 11.62
N ALA A 29 8.61 -14.15 12.35
CA ALA A 29 8.39 -12.81 11.85
C ALA A 29 9.19 -12.59 10.56
N VAL A 30 8.56 -12.00 9.56
CA VAL A 30 9.20 -11.64 8.29
C VAL A 30 10.25 -10.57 8.53
N LYS A 31 11.52 -10.87 8.23
CA LYS A 31 12.64 -9.94 8.32
C LYS A 31 12.62 -8.96 7.16
N VAL A 32 12.27 -7.71 7.44
CA VAL A 32 12.14 -6.66 6.43
C VAL A 32 13.27 -5.65 6.57
N ALA A 33 13.97 -5.39 5.47
CA ALA A 33 14.86 -4.23 5.34
C ALA A 33 14.19 -3.14 4.50
N ILE A 34 14.44 -1.88 4.85
CA ILE A 34 13.85 -0.72 4.16
C ILE A 34 14.97 0.03 3.43
N ASN A 35 14.92 0.07 2.10
CA ASN A 35 15.82 0.88 1.29
C ASN A 35 15.13 2.20 0.90
N GLY A 36 15.57 3.31 1.50
CA GLY A 36 14.94 4.63 1.42
C GLY A 36 13.97 4.90 2.57
N PHE A 37 14.39 5.73 3.50
CA PHE A 37 13.62 6.08 4.69
C PHE A 37 12.91 7.44 4.52
N GLY A 38 12.38 7.66 3.30
CA GLY A 38 11.53 8.80 2.93
C GLY A 38 10.13 8.69 3.55
N ARG A 39 9.14 9.35 2.95
CA ARG A 39 7.74 9.35 3.41
C ARG A 39 7.21 7.93 3.58
N ILE A 40 7.25 7.13 2.52
CA ILE A 40 6.68 5.77 2.50
C ILE A 40 7.48 4.82 3.39
N GLY A 41 8.82 4.85 3.34
CA GLY A 41 9.66 4.01 4.20
C GLY A 41 9.40 4.24 5.70
N ARG A 42 9.25 5.50 6.13
CA ARG A 42 8.93 5.82 7.53
C ARG A 42 7.52 5.37 7.94
N LEU A 43 6.53 5.51 7.07
CA LEU A 43 5.18 5.03 7.37
C LEU A 43 5.11 3.50 7.40
N ALA A 44 5.82 2.82 6.49
CA ALA A 44 5.96 1.37 6.53
C ALA A 44 6.62 0.91 7.85
N PHE A 45 7.69 1.59 8.27
CA PHE A 45 8.32 1.35 9.56
C PHE A 45 7.33 1.51 10.71
N ARG A 46 6.59 2.62 10.77
CA ARG A 46 5.60 2.87 11.83
C ARG A 46 4.50 1.81 11.89
N GLN A 47 4.19 1.16 10.76
CA GLN A 47 3.18 0.11 10.69
C GLN A 47 3.71 -1.28 11.02
N MET A 48 4.98 -1.58 10.68
CA MET A 48 5.59 -2.89 10.88
C MET A 48 6.30 -3.01 12.25
N PHE A 49 6.88 -1.91 12.75
CA PHE A 49 7.65 -1.96 14.00
C PHE A 49 6.75 -2.30 15.20
N GLY A 50 7.05 -3.42 15.86
CA GLY A 50 6.26 -3.94 16.98
C GLY A 50 4.96 -4.64 16.56
N ALA A 51 4.64 -4.72 15.26
CA ALA A 51 3.49 -5.45 14.77
C ALA A 51 3.80 -6.94 14.65
N GLU A 52 2.80 -7.78 14.93
CA GLU A 52 2.92 -9.23 14.82
C GLU A 52 3.22 -9.68 13.38
N GLY A 53 4.18 -10.59 13.25
CA GLY A 53 4.60 -11.16 11.97
C GLY A 53 5.61 -10.31 11.20
N TYR A 54 6.14 -9.21 11.77
CA TYR A 54 7.17 -8.38 11.14
C TYR A 54 8.35 -8.12 12.06
N GLU A 55 9.54 -8.10 11.48
CA GLU A 55 10.76 -7.62 12.11
C GLU A 55 11.51 -6.68 11.16
N VAL A 56 11.56 -5.39 11.48
CA VAL A 56 12.42 -4.45 10.73
C VAL A 56 13.84 -4.60 11.21
N VAL A 57 14.71 -5.18 10.36
CA VAL A 57 16.10 -5.54 10.74
C VAL A 57 17.11 -4.48 10.36
N ALA A 58 16.87 -3.71 9.31
CA ALA A 58 17.80 -2.66 8.86
C ALA A 58 17.10 -1.60 8.00
N ILE A 59 17.77 -0.45 7.91
CA ILE A 59 17.39 0.65 7.02
C ILE A 59 18.62 1.04 6.20
N ASN A 60 18.45 1.38 4.93
CA ASN A 60 19.46 2.08 4.16
C ASN A 60 18.93 3.44 3.71
N ASP A 61 19.67 4.50 4.00
CA ASP A 61 19.35 5.87 3.54
C ASP A 61 20.63 6.72 3.57
N LEU A 62 20.80 7.63 2.63
CA LEU A 62 21.98 8.50 2.54
C LEU A 62 21.92 9.70 3.50
N THR A 63 20.82 9.86 4.23
CA THR A 63 20.60 10.92 5.21
C THR A 63 21.09 10.48 6.59
N SER A 64 21.56 11.43 7.39
CA SER A 64 22.10 11.13 8.73
C SER A 64 21.05 10.50 9.66
N PRO A 65 21.43 9.57 10.54
CA PRO A 65 20.52 8.95 11.51
C PRO A 65 19.77 9.95 12.38
N LYS A 66 20.43 11.05 12.76
CA LYS A 66 19.80 12.15 13.54
C LYS A 66 18.61 12.77 12.79
N MET A 67 18.77 13.05 11.49
CA MET A 67 17.67 13.60 10.66
C MET A 67 16.56 12.58 10.47
N LEU A 68 16.91 11.32 10.19
CA LEU A 68 15.94 10.25 10.01
C LEU A 68 15.13 9.99 11.28
N ALA A 69 15.77 9.95 12.45
CA ALA A 69 15.09 9.82 13.74
C ALA A 69 14.15 11.01 14.02
N HIS A 70 14.57 12.23 13.71
CA HIS A 70 13.71 13.41 13.85
C HIS A 70 12.46 13.32 12.97
N LEU A 71 12.64 12.98 11.69
CA LEU A 71 11.53 12.83 10.74
C LEU A 71 10.65 11.58 11.02
N LEU A 72 11.16 10.57 11.72
CA LEU A 72 10.35 9.47 12.22
C LEU A 72 9.45 9.91 13.36
N LYS A 73 9.96 10.77 14.28
CA LYS A 73 9.17 11.30 15.41
C LYS A 73 8.02 12.18 14.97
N TYR A 74 8.30 13.12 14.05
CA TYR A 74 7.41 14.21 13.69
C TYR A 74 7.09 14.17 12.21
N ASP A 75 5.82 14.24 11.91
CA ASP A 75 5.30 14.20 10.55
C ASP A 75 4.15 15.20 10.40
N SER A 76 4.32 16.16 9.49
CA SER A 76 3.35 17.25 9.31
C SER A 76 2.02 16.78 8.72
N ALA A 77 2.02 15.68 7.96
CA ALA A 77 0.82 15.14 7.32
C ALA A 77 0.17 14.03 8.17
N GLN A 78 1.00 13.17 8.78
CA GLN A 78 0.55 11.97 9.51
C GLN A 78 0.65 12.09 11.03
N GLY A 79 1.05 13.26 11.53
CA GLY A 79 1.16 13.52 12.95
C GLY A 79 2.35 12.85 13.63
N ARG A 80 2.43 13.09 14.94
CA ARG A 80 3.50 12.57 15.78
C ARG A 80 3.43 11.04 15.88
N TYR A 81 4.57 10.38 15.75
CA TYR A 81 4.66 8.93 15.93
C TYR A 81 4.29 8.51 17.36
N ALA A 82 3.51 7.46 17.51
CA ALA A 82 3.08 6.99 18.84
C ALA A 82 4.26 6.67 19.78
N LEU A 83 5.36 6.15 19.22
CA LEU A 83 6.58 5.83 19.96
C LEU A 83 7.65 6.94 19.91
N ALA A 84 7.29 8.18 19.53
CA ALA A 84 8.24 9.28 19.32
C ALA A 84 9.16 9.55 20.53
N ASP A 85 8.68 9.37 21.76
CA ASP A 85 9.46 9.61 22.99
C ASP A 85 10.54 8.57 23.22
N THR A 86 10.42 7.39 22.62
CA THR A 86 11.40 6.30 22.71
C THR A 86 12.44 6.34 21.59
N VAL A 87 12.24 7.21 20.57
CA VAL A 87 13.13 7.28 19.41
C VAL A 87 14.39 8.07 19.76
N SER A 88 15.55 7.49 19.51
CA SER A 88 16.85 8.17 19.59
C SER A 88 17.73 7.80 18.39
N ALA A 89 18.73 8.64 18.09
CA ALA A 89 19.70 8.38 17.04
C ALA A 89 21.05 8.02 17.67
N GLY A 90 21.66 6.95 17.16
CA GLY A 90 23.07 6.62 17.33
C GLY A 90 23.93 7.21 16.21
N GLU A 91 25.18 6.79 16.12
CA GLU A 91 26.10 7.20 15.06
C GLU A 91 25.65 6.66 13.70
N ASP A 92 25.26 5.39 13.65
CA ASP A 92 24.81 4.67 12.44
C ASP A 92 23.54 3.84 12.70
N SER A 93 22.67 4.32 13.56
CA SER A 93 21.46 3.59 13.98
C SER A 93 20.35 4.51 14.46
N ILE A 94 19.15 3.95 14.53
CA ILE A 94 18.01 4.50 15.25
C ILE A 94 17.57 3.46 16.29
N THR A 95 17.35 3.91 17.52
CA THR A 95 16.75 3.09 18.58
C THR A 95 15.31 3.53 18.77
N VAL A 96 14.37 2.57 18.80
CA VAL A 96 12.94 2.77 19.04
C VAL A 96 12.50 1.71 20.04
N ASP A 97 11.86 2.13 21.13
CA ASP A 97 11.36 1.24 22.18
C ASP A 97 12.41 0.21 22.65
N GLY A 98 13.66 0.69 22.85
CA GLY A 98 14.80 -0.13 23.27
C GLY A 98 15.42 -1.01 22.18
N LYS A 99 14.82 -1.13 20.99
CA LYS A 99 15.37 -1.89 19.87
C LYS A 99 16.20 -1.00 18.96
N THR A 100 17.45 -1.36 18.74
CA THR A 100 18.37 -0.63 17.85
C THR A 100 18.35 -1.21 16.45
N ILE A 101 18.06 -0.38 15.45
CA ILE A 101 18.03 -0.72 14.04
C ILE A 101 19.22 -0.04 13.36
N LYS A 102 20.05 -0.84 12.70
CA LYS A 102 21.21 -0.36 11.94
C LYS A 102 20.75 0.45 10.74
N ILE A 103 21.45 1.57 10.49
CA ILE A 103 21.29 2.36 9.26
C ILE A 103 22.56 2.20 8.43
N TYR A 104 22.40 1.72 7.23
CA TYR A 104 23.43 1.73 6.19
C TYR A 104 23.31 3.02 5.38
N SER A 105 24.40 3.46 4.80
CA SER A 105 24.45 4.67 3.95
C SER A 105 25.10 4.34 2.60
N GLU A 106 24.57 3.27 1.98
CA GLU A 106 25.08 2.75 0.72
C GLU A 106 24.30 3.29 -0.45
N LYS A 107 25.01 3.89 -1.43
CA LYS A 107 24.40 4.40 -2.66
C LYS A 107 24.06 3.27 -3.64
N ASP A 108 24.89 2.26 -3.68
CA ASP A 108 24.71 1.09 -4.54
C ASP A 108 24.16 -0.08 -3.69
N ALA A 109 22.98 -0.54 -4.03
CA ALA A 109 22.29 -1.58 -3.29
C ALA A 109 23.03 -2.92 -3.23
N VAL A 110 23.92 -3.21 -4.18
CA VAL A 110 24.73 -4.45 -4.21
C VAL A 110 25.67 -4.55 -3.01
N ASN A 111 26.08 -3.40 -2.44
CA ASN A 111 27.04 -3.34 -1.35
C ASN A 111 26.39 -3.48 0.04
N ILE A 112 25.07 -3.54 0.12
CA ILE A 112 24.38 -3.64 1.41
C ILE A 112 24.33 -5.11 1.82
N PRO A 113 24.69 -5.48 3.07
CA PRO A 113 24.86 -6.89 3.48
C PRO A 113 23.51 -7.56 3.81
N TRP A 114 22.55 -7.57 2.89
CA TRP A 114 21.22 -8.16 3.14
C TRP A 114 21.29 -9.65 3.46
N GLY A 115 22.22 -10.37 2.82
CA GLY A 115 22.42 -11.79 3.07
C GLY A 115 22.93 -12.09 4.48
N GLU A 116 23.82 -11.26 5.05
CA GLU A 116 24.33 -11.42 6.41
C GLU A 116 23.25 -11.20 7.47
N LEU A 117 22.23 -10.38 7.14
CA LEU A 117 21.09 -10.07 7.99
C LEU A 117 19.93 -11.07 7.81
N ASP A 118 20.07 -12.03 6.88
CA ASP A 118 19.01 -12.99 6.51
C ASP A 118 17.69 -12.29 6.16
N VAL A 119 17.75 -11.25 5.32
CA VAL A 119 16.59 -10.43 4.94
C VAL A 119 15.64 -11.23 4.06
N ASP A 120 14.39 -11.40 4.50
CA ASP A 120 13.35 -12.05 3.71
C ASP A 120 12.86 -11.13 2.59
N VAL A 121 12.56 -9.87 2.92
CA VAL A 121 12.04 -8.90 1.95
C VAL A 121 12.74 -7.56 2.09
N VAL A 122 13.27 -7.03 1.00
CA VAL A 122 13.62 -5.61 0.90
C VAL A 122 12.42 -4.82 0.40
N LEU A 123 12.02 -3.82 1.16
CA LEU A 123 11.08 -2.79 0.74
C LEU A 123 11.85 -1.65 0.07
N GLU A 124 11.72 -1.53 -1.25
CA GLU A 124 12.38 -0.51 -2.06
C GLU A 124 11.54 0.77 -2.12
N CYS A 125 11.97 1.82 -1.45
CA CYS A 125 11.27 3.11 -1.32
C CYS A 125 12.08 4.32 -1.83
N THR A 126 13.24 4.12 -2.48
CA THR A 126 14.09 5.23 -2.94
C THR A 126 13.56 5.91 -4.21
N GLY A 127 12.78 5.17 -5.01
CA GLY A 127 12.34 5.59 -6.34
C GLY A 127 13.44 5.52 -7.43
N PHE A 128 14.61 4.93 -7.12
CA PHE A 128 15.70 4.71 -8.09
C PHE A 128 15.68 3.31 -8.69
N TYR A 129 15.32 2.29 -7.93
CA TYR A 129 15.28 0.89 -8.32
C TYR A 129 13.87 0.47 -8.75
N THR A 130 13.29 1.20 -9.72
CA THR A 130 11.90 1.05 -10.17
C THR A 130 11.75 0.19 -11.43
N SER A 131 12.59 -0.83 -11.59
CA SER A 131 12.46 -1.88 -12.62
C SER A 131 12.97 -3.19 -12.05
N LYS A 132 12.55 -4.32 -12.64
CA LYS A 132 13.02 -5.65 -12.26
C LYS A 132 14.53 -5.75 -12.27
N GLU A 133 15.16 -5.30 -13.37
CA GLU A 133 16.61 -5.29 -13.55
C GLU A 133 17.31 -4.54 -12.40
N LYS A 134 16.92 -3.29 -12.15
CA LYS A 134 17.56 -2.48 -11.09
C LYS A 134 17.32 -3.06 -9.71
N ALA A 135 16.08 -3.42 -9.39
CA ALA A 135 15.72 -3.96 -8.07
C ALA A 135 16.39 -5.31 -7.77
N SER A 136 16.80 -6.07 -8.80
CA SER A 136 17.57 -7.30 -8.64
C SER A 136 18.93 -7.09 -7.99
N ALA A 137 19.44 -5.85 -7.90
CA ALA A 137 20.61 -5.51 -7.11
C ALA A 137 20.47 -5.94 -5.64
N HIS A 138 19.27 -5.84 -5.08
CA HIS A 138 18.99 -6.30 -3.71
C HIS A 138 19.06 -7.82 -3.57
N LEU A 139 18.68 -8.57 -4.62
CA LEU A 139 18.83 -10.04 -4.64
C LEU A 139 20.31 -10.42 -4.71
N THR A 140 21.10 -9.69 -5.52
CA THR A 140 22.55 -9.85 -5.59
C THR A 140 23.20 -9.59 -4.23
N ALA A 141 22.70 -8.64 -3.46
CA ALA A 141 23.10 -8.32 -2.11
C ALA A 141 22.64 -9.35 -1.05
N GLY A 142 21.89 -10.38 -1.45
CA GLY A 142 21.49 -11.53 -0.62
C GLY A 142 20.09 -11.45 -0.03
N ALA A 143 19.26 -10.48 -0.40
CA ALA A 143 17.84 -10.50 -0.02
C ALA A 143 17.10 -11.62 -0.74
N LYS A 144 16.11 -12.25 -0.08
CA LYS A 144 15.33 -13.34 -0.69
C LYS A 144 14.29 -12.82 -1.69
N LYS A 145 13.67 -11.68 -1.39
CA LYS A 145 12.59 -11.05 -2.19
C LYS A 145 12.66 -9.51 -2.14
N VAL A 146 12.05 -8.84 -3.12
CA VAL A 146 12.00 -7.36 -3.20
C VAL A 146 10.59 -6.91 -3.54
N VAL A 147 10.06 -5.94 -2.78
CA VAL A 147 8.83 -5.23 -3.06
C VAL A 147 9.15 -3.79 -3.42
N ILE A 148 8.84 -3.40 -4.65
CA ILE A 148 9.04 -2.03 -5.16
C ILE A 148 7.81 -1.18 -4.83
N SER A 149 8.02 -0.07 -4.12
CA SER A 149 6.95 0.86 -3.71
C SER A 149 6.55 1.85 -4.82
N ALA A 150 6.55 1.41 -6.06
CA ALA A 150 6.22 2.21 -7.24
C ALA A 150 5.81 1.31 -8.42
N PRO A 151 5.13 1.84 -9.45
CA PRO A 151 5.00 1.15 -10.73
C PRO A 151 6.38 0.84 -11.32
N ALA A 152 6.61 -0.40 -11.79
CA ALA A 152 7.95 -0.89 -12.10
C ALA A 152 8.07 -1.62 -13.46
N GLY A 153 7.20 -1.30 -14.41
CA GLY A 153 7.19 -1.94 -15.74
C GLY A 153 6.18 -3.08 -15.85
N ASN A 154 6.29 -3.86 -16.92
CA ASN A 154 5.36 -4.94 -17.25
C ASN A 154 6.04 -6.33 -17.22
N ASP A 155 7.31 -6.39 -16.85
CA ASP A 155 8.15 -7.60 -16.81
C ASP A 155 8.22 -8.24 -15.42
N LEU A 156 7.39 -7.77 -14.49
CA LEU A 156 7.23 -8.29 -13.13
C LEU A 156 5.77 -8.15 -12.68
N PRO A 157 5.34 -8.97 -11.73
CA PRO A 157 3.97 -8.86 -11.18
C PRO A 157 3.72 -7.49 -10.57
N THR A 158 2.59 -6.87 -10.95
CA THR A 158 2.06 -5.67 -10.31
C THR A 158 0.86 -6.06 -9.45
N VAL A 159 0.92 -5.78 -8.15
CA VAL A 159 -0.01 -6.31 -7.16
C VAL A 159 -0.75 -5.21 -6.41
N VAL A 160 -2.06 -5.41 -6.27
CA VAL A 160 -2.92 -4.71 -5.31
C VAL A 160 -3.49 -5.77 -4.35
N PHE A 161 -3.19 -5.63 -3.07
CA PHE A 161 -3.63 -6.60 -2.06
C PHE A 161 -5.17 -6.70 -2.02
N ASN A 162 -5.71 -7.89 -1.83
CA ASN A 162 -7.14 -8.22 -1.91
C ASN A 162 -7.82 -7.97 -3.28
N VAL A 163 -7.04 -7.70 -4.34
CA VAL A 163 -7.55 -7.66 -5.70
C VAL A 163 -6.92 -8.77 -6.54
N ASN A 164 -5.59 -8.80 -6.63
CA ASN A 164 -4.87 -9.79 -7.44
C ASN A 164 -3.62 -10.37 -6.75
N HIS A 165 -3.46 -10.24 -5.44
CA HIS A 165 -2.27 -10.76 -4.74
C HIS A 165 -2.07 -12.26 -4.91
N ASN A 166 -3.14 -13.00 -5.19
CA ASN A 166 -3.13 -14.45 -5.46
C ASN A 166 -2.48 -14.87 -6.78
N VAL A 167 -2.09 -13.91 -7.65
CA VAL A 167 -1.29 -14.22 -8.85
C VAL A 167 0.17 -14.51 -8.52
N LEU A 168 0.61 -14.11 -7.32
CA LEU A 168 1.98 -14.33 -6.87
C LEU A 168 2.26 -15.79 -6.59
N THR A 169 3.47 -16.19 -6.91
CA THR A 169 4.00 -17.53 -6.70
C THR A 169 5.31 -17.49 -5.91
N LYS A 170 5.79 -18.63 -5.42
CA LYS A 170 7.09 -18.74 -4.74
C LYS A 170 8.29 -18.47 -5.65
N GLU A 171 8.10 -18.58 -6.96
CA GLU A 171 9.13 -18.32 -7.97
C GLU A 171 9.35 -16.81 -8.16
N ASP A 172 8.37 -15.98 -7.82
CA ASP A 172 8.50 -14.53 -7.90
C ASP A 172 9.52 -14.04 -6.87
N LYS A 173 10.44 -13.16 -7.29
CA LYS A 173 11.48 -12.59 -6.43
C LYS A 173 11.40 -11.08 -6.33
N VAL A 174 10.87 -10.42 -7.37
CA VAL A 174 10.72 -8.96 -7.44
C VAL A 174 9.30 -8.64 -7.90
N ILE A 175 8.60 -7.82 -7.13
CA ILE A 175 7.23 -7.41 -7.44
C ILE A 175 7.05 -5.90 -7.29
N SER A 176 6.03 -5.36 -7.94
CA SER A 176 5.58 -3.98 -7.75
C SER A 176 4.30 -3.95 -6.92
N ALA A 177 4.26 -3.12 -5.87
CA ALA A 177 3.05 -2.83 -5.11
C ALA A 177 2.17 -1.75 -5.80
N ALA A 178 2.33 -1.54 -7.10
CA ALA A 178 1.62 -0.55 -7.90
C ALA A 178 1.80 0.91 -7.40
N SER A 179 0.81 1.77 -7.62
CA SER A 179 0.76 3.14 -7.09
C SER A 179 -0.38 3.31 -6.09
N CYS A 180 -0.33 4.38 -5.31
CA CYS A 180 -1.41 4.73 -4.37
C CYS A 180 -2.77 4.86 -5.08
N THR A 181 -2.81 5.52 -6.24
CA THR A 181 -4.02 5.68 -7.05
C THR A 181 -4.52 4.34 -7.60
N THR A 182 -3.62 3.43 -8.02
CA THR A 182 -4.00 2.09 -8.47
C THR A 182 -4.59 1.28 -7.32
N ASN A 183 -4.02 1.39 -6.12
CA ASN A 183 -4.53 0.71 -4.91
C ASN A 183 -5.91 1.24 -4.47
N CYS A 184 -6.25 2.49 -4.78
CA CYS A 184 -7.58 3.03 -4.57
C CYS A 184 -8.56 2.61 -5.67
N LEU A 185 -8.16 2.74 -6.94
CA LEU A 185 -9.02 2.45 -8.09
C LEU A 185 -9.39 0.97 -8.20
N ALA A 186 -8.42 0.06 -8.00
CA ALA A 186 -8.59 -1.34 -8.33
C ALA A 186 -9.69 -2.04 -7.53
N PRO A 187 -9.83 -1.91 -6.20
CA PRO A 187 -10.92 -2.53 -5.45
C PRO A 187 -12.30 -2.04 -5.92
N MET A 188 -12.46 -0.73 -6.11
CA MET A 188 -13.69 -0.10 -6.57
C MET A 188 -14.04 -0.53 -8.00
N ALA A 189 -13.07 -0.50 -8.91
CA ALA A 189 -13.28 -0.92 -10.30
C ALA A 189 -13.58 -2.42 -10.41
N LYS A 190 -12.94 -3.26 -9.58
CA LYS A 190 -13.21 -4.68 -9.53
C LYS A 190 -14.65 -4.95 -9.06
N ALA A 191 -15.05 -4.35 -7.93
CA ALA A 191 -16.40 -4.51 -7.39
C ALA A 191 -17.48 -4.07 -8.38
N LEU A 192 -17.26 -2.93 -9.08
CA LEU A 192 -18.18 -2.49 -10.14
C LEU A 192 -18.20 -3.46 -11.31
N ASN A 193 -17.05 -3.89 -11.82
CA ASN A 193 -16.94 -4.78 -12.98
C ASN A 193 -17.49 -6.19 -12.69
N ASP A 194 -17.33 -6.69 -11.47
CA ASP A 194 -17.89 -7.98 -11.04
C ASP A 194 -19.42 -7.92 -10.95
N TYR A 195 -19.99 -6.76 -10.56
CA TYR A 195 -21.42 -6.54 -10.49
C TYR A 195 -22.04 -6.25 -11.88
N MET A 196 -21.43 -5.31 -12.61
CA MET A 196 -21.87 -4.94 -13.97
C MET A 196 -20.63 -4.70 -14.84
N PRO A 197 -20.44 -5.45 -15.95
CA PRO A 197 -19.25 -5.32 -16.78
C PRO A 197 -19.04 -3.89 -17.29
N ILE A 198 -17.82 -3.37 -17.03
CA ILE A 198 -17.38 -2.07 -17.53
C ILE A 198 -17.00 -2.20 -19.00
N GLU A 199 -17.61 -1.40 -19.86
CA GLU A 199 -17.28 -1.32 -21.28
C GLU A 199 -16.19 -0.27 -21.57
N SER A 200 -16.31 0.88 -20.94
CA SER A 200 -15.31 1.96 -21.02
C SER A 200 -15.43 2.88 -19.81
N GLY A 201 -14.39 3.66 -19.56
CA GLY A 201 -14.45 4.63 -18.46
C GLY A 201 -13.32 5.66 -18.46
N ILE A 202 -13.56 6.74 -17.72
CA ILE A 202 -12.59 7.80 -17.45
C ILE A 202 -12.43 7.87 -15.94
N MET A 203 -11.20 7.69 -15.47
CA MET A 203 -10.87 7.96 -14.08
C MET A 203 -10.19 9.31 -13.94
N SER A 204 -10.56 10.05 -12.91
CA SER A 204 -9.85 11.24 -12.46
C SER A 204 -9.47 11.10 -11.01
N THR A 205 -8.24 11.42 -10.67
CA THR A 205 -7.88 11.55 -9.26
C THR A 205 -7.59 13.00 -8.90
N ILE A 206 -8.28 13.46 -7.85
CA ILE A 206 -7.97 14.73 -7.18
C ILE A 206 -6.99 14.36 -6.07
N HIS A 207 -5.73 14.68 -6.31
CA HIS A 207 -4.62 14.10 -5.56
C HIS A 207 -3.89 15.15 -4.74
N ALA A 208 -3.57 14.84 -3.50
CA ALA A 208 -2.69 15.67 -2.68
C ALA A 208 -1.33 15.90 -3.38
N TYR A 209 -0.67 17.01 -3.11
CA TYR A 209 0.68 17.23 -3.61
C TYR A 209 1.66 16.22 -2.98
N THR A 210 2.75 15.93 -3.67
CA THR A 210 3.76 14.98 -3.19
C THR A 210 5.17 15.57 -3.35
N GLY A 211 6.17 14.96 -2.70
CA GLY A 211 7.54 15.46 -2.67
C GLY A 211 8.28 15.53 -4.01
N ASP A 212 7.65 15.12 -5.10
CA ASP A 212 8.16 15.29 -6.47
C ASP A 212 7.75 16.64 -7.10
N GLN A 213 6.90 17.42 -6.42
CA GLN A 213 6.55 18.79 -6.79
C GLN A 213 7.44 19.80 -6.06
N MET A 214 7.52 21.02 -6.59
CA MET A 214 8.29 22.10 -5.98
C MET A 214 7.47 22.82 -4.91
N ILE A 215 8.12 23.31 -3.86
CA ILE A 215 7.51 24.19 -2.83
C ILE A 215 7.22 25.56 -3.45
N LEU A 216 8.22 26.17 -4.07
CA LEU A 216 8.11 27.36 -4.92
C LEU A 216 8.50 26.98 -6.35
N ASP A 217 8.20 27.83 -7.33
CA ASP A 217 8.56 27.60 -8.72
C ASP A 217 10.06 27.34 -8.86
N GLY A 218 10.42 26.20 -9.45
CA GLY A 218 11.81 25.78 -9.60
C GLY A 218 11.95 24.54 -10.49
N PRO A 219 13.19 24.20 -10.92
CA PRO A 219 13.41 23.09 -11.83
C PRO A 219 13.12 21.74 -11.16
N GLN A 220 12.15 21.02 -11.67
CA GLN A 220 11.83 19.66 -11.24
C GLN A 220 12.83 18.65 -11.85
N ARG A 221 13.23 17.63 -11.08
CA ARG A 221 14.31 16.66 -11.41
C ARG A 221 14.16 15.95 -12.76
N LYS A 222 12.92 15.71 -13.21
CA LYS A 222 12.62 15.03 -14.49
C LYS A 222 12.20 16.00 -15.59
N GLY A 223 12.28 17.32 -15.35
CA GLY A 223 11.95 18.33 -16.34
C GLY A 223 10.44 18.52 -16.58
N ASP A 224 9.57 18.04 -15.70
CA ASP A 224 8.13 18.24 -15.80
C ASP A 224 7.80 19.70 -15.48
N LEU A 225 7.36 20.48 -16.50
CA LEU A 225 7.09 21.92 -16.38
C LEU A 225 5.94 22.23 -15.43
N ARG A 226 4.92 21.39 -15.32
CA ARG A 226 3.80 21.57 -14.40
C ARG A 226 4.18 21.27 -12.96
N ARG A 227 4.94 20.20 -12.72
CA ARG A 227 5.45 19.86 -11.39
C ARG A 227 6.56 20.79 -10.91
N SER A 228 7.11 21.62 -11.81
CA SER A 228 8.04 22.70 -11.48
C SER A 228 7.36 23.90 -10.80
N ARG A 229 6.03 23.95 -10.78
CA ARG A 229 5.28 25.01 -10.14
C ARG A 229 4.98 24.69 -8.68
N ALA A 230 4.78 25.74 -7.88
CA ALA A 230 4.51 25.63 -6.44
C ALA A 230 3.27 24.77 -6.15
N GLY A 231 3.46 23.64 -5.43
CA GLY A 231 2.42 22.64 -5.19
C GLY A 231 1.31 23.13 -4.25
N ALA A 232 1.66 23.96 -3.26
CA ALA A 232 0.74 24.40 -2.21
C ALA A 232 -0.22 25.52 -2.60
N VAL A 233 -0.11 26.08 -3.84
CA VAL A 233 -0.92 27.21 -4.30
C VAL A 233 -1.54 27.00 -5.68
N ASN A 234 -1.35 25.83 -6.29
CA ASN A 234 -1.82 25.55 -7.64
C ASN A 234 -2.62 24.25 -7.73
N ILE A 235 -3.60 24.21 -8.62
CA ILE A 235 -4.11 22.98 -9.20
C ILE A 235 -3.16 22.60 -10.33
N VAL A 236 -2.50 21.44 -10.24
CA VAL A 236 -1.48 21.02 -11.19
C VAL A 236 -1.95 19.78 -11.96
N PRO A 237 -2.35 19.93 -13.25
CA PRO A 237 -2.73 18.79 -14.07
C PRO A 237 -1.52 17.87 -14.31
N ASN A 238 -1.72 16.57 -14.14
CA ASN A 238 -0.71 15.54 -14.30
C ASN A 238 -1.24 14.33 -15.07
N SER A 239 -0.36 13.66 -15.78
CA SER A 239 -0.65 12.31 -16.24
C SER A 239 -0.66 11.34 -15.06
N THR A 240 -1.45 10.29 -15.15
CA THR A 240 -1.42 9.15 -14.23
C THR A 240 -1.30 7.86 -15.01
N GLY A 241 -0.42 6.98 -14.53
CA GLY A 241 -0.33 5.62 -15.05
C GLY A 241 -1.39 4.67 -14.50
N ALA A 242 -2.21 5.11 -13.54
CA ALA A 242 -3.14 4.22 -12.83
C ALA A 242 -4.19 3.56 -13.76
N ALA A 243 -4.73 4.32 -14.72
CA ALA A 243 -5.68 3.77 -15.68
C ALA A 243 -5.07 2.70 -16.60
N LYS A 244 -3.78 2.83 -16.97
CA LYS A 244 -3.06 1.78 -17.70
C LYS A 244 -2.68 0.60 -16.81
N ALA A 245 -2.27 0.89 -15.57
CA ALA A 245 -1.86 -0.13 -14.61
C ALA A 245 -3.05 -1.01 -14.17
N ILE A 246 -4.29 -0.53 -14.30
CA ILE A 246 -5.47 -1.33 -13.95
C ILE A 246 -5.55 -2.63 -14.77
N GLY A 247 -5.17 -2.62 -16.03
CA GLY A 247 -5.13 -3.80 -16.88
C GLY A 247 -4.09 -4.85 -16.47
N LEU A 248 -3.05 -4.46 -15.67
CA LEU A 248 -2.09 -5.40 -15.08
C LEU A 248 -2.66 -6.09 -13.84
N VAL A 249 -3.62 -5.44 -13.17
CA VAL A 249 -4.23 -5.90 -11.91
C VAL A 249 -5.57 -6.60 -12.17
N ILE A 250 -6.34 -6.08 -13.13
CA ILE A 250 -7.66 -6.60 -13.57
C ILE A 250 -7.60 -6.72 -15.09
N PRO A 251 -7.20 -7.88 -15.64
CA PRO A 251 -6.98 -8.06 -17.08
C PRO A 251 -8.19 -7.73 -17.94
N GLU A 252 -9.41 -7.94 -17.44
CA GLU A 252 -10.69 -7.65 -18.13
C GLU A 252 -10.89 -6.15 -18.40
N LEU A 253 -10.18 -5.28 -17.67
CA LEU A 253 -10.22 -3.83 -17.85
C LEU A 253 -9.06 -3.29 -18.71
N ASN A 254 -8.23 -4.16 -19.28
CA ASN A 254 -7.15 -3.72 -20.13
C ASN A 254 -7.66 -2.94 -21.34
N GLY A 255 -7.18 -1.70 -21.49
CA GLY A 255 -7.57 -0.81 -22.60
C GLY A 255 -8.94 -0.13 -22.45
N LYS A 256 -9.75 -0.48 -21.43
CA LYS A 256 -11.07 0.10 -21.22
C LYS A 256 -11.09 1.42 -20.47
N LEU A 257 -10.04 1.71 -19.69
CA LEU A 257 -9.96 2.92 -18.88
C LEU A 257 -8.85 3.88 -19.36
N ILE A 258 -9.20 5.16 -19.43
CA ILE A 258 -8.24 6.27 -19.55
C ILE A 258 -8.29 7.11 -18.27
N GLY A 259 -7.28 7.96 -18.03
CA GLY A 259 -7.30 8.74 -16.80
C GLY A 259 -6.30 9.88 -16.73
N SER A 260 -6.60 10.78 -15.80
CA SER A 260 -5.79 11.97 -15.48
C SER A 260 -5.73 12.18 -13.97
N ALA A 261 -4.81 13.06 -13.55
CA ALA A 261 -4.69 13.50 -12.17
C ALA A 261 -4.71 15.03 -12.09
N GLN A 262 -5.33 15.56 -11.05
CA GLN A 262 -5.25 16.96 -10.67
C GLN A 262 -4.60 17.01 -9.28
N ARG A 263 -3.37 17.55 -9.17
CA ARG A 263 -2.75 17.80 -7.88
C ARG A 263 -3.31 19.07 -7.27
N VAL A 264 -3.70 18.99 -6.01
CA VAL A 264 -4.36 20.09 -5.27
C VAL A 264 -3.57 20.45 -4.01
N PRO A 265 -3.77 21.67 -3.44
CA PRO A 265 -3.06 22.15 -2.25
C PRO A 265 -3.50 21.46 -0.94
N THR A 266 -3.43 20.14 -0.87
CA THR A 266 -3.65 19.34 0.35
C THR A 266 -2.41 18.49 0.61
N PRO A 267 -1.97 18.34 1.89
CA PRO A 267 -0.73 17.61 2.21
C PRO A 267 -0.88 16.08 2.08
N THR A 268 -2.07 15.56 2.34
CA THR A 268 -2.47 14.15 2.15
C THR A 268 -3.99 14.07 2.09
N GLY A 269 -4.53 12.93 1.69
CA GLY A 269 -5.96 12.76 1.43
C GLY A 269 -6.33 13.09 -0.01
N SER A 270 -6.62 12.04 -0.77
CA SER A 270 -6.92 12.09 -2.20
C SER A 270 -8.22 11.34 -2.49
N THR A 271 -8.83 11.63 -3.63
CA THR A 271 -10.02 10.91 -4.10
C THR A 271 -9.85 10.46 -5.54
N THR A 272 -10.40 9.30 -5.87
CA THR A 272 -10.50 8.78 -7.23
C THR A 272 -11.96 8.72 -7.64
N ILE A 273 -12.28 9.36 -8.76
CA ILE A 273 -13.58 9.37 -9.41
C ILE A 273 -13.47 8.49 -10.64
N LEU A 274 -14.33 7.48 -10.75
CA LEU A 274 -14.47 6.66 -11.94
C LEU A 274 -15.86 6.92 -12.56
N VAL A 275 -15.87 7.49 -13.75
CA VAL A 275 -17.06 7.57 -14.60
C VAL A 275 -16.94 6.45 -15.63
N ALA A 276 -17.88 5.53 -15.63
CA ALA A 276 -17.85 4.36 -16.50
C ALA A 276 -19.18 4.15 -17.20
N VAL A 277 -19.11 3.55 -18.39
CA VAL A 277 -20.25 2.93 -19.07
C VAL A 277 -20.25 1.46 -18.70
N VAL A 278 -21.33 1.01 -18.07
CA VAL A 278 -21.53 -0.37 -17.67
C VAL A 278 -22.67 -1.00 -18.47
N LYS A 279 -22.62 -2.32 -18.64
CA LYS A 279 -23.66 -3.08 -19.34
C LYS A 279 -24.80 -3.42 -18.39
N GLY A 280 -26.00 -3.03 -18.74
CA GLY A 280 -27.23 -3.28 -17.97
C GLY A 280 -27.86 -1.99 -17.42
N ASP A 281 -29.00 -2.13 -16.77
CA ASP A 281 -29.75 -1.05 -16.12
C ASP A 281 -29.30 -0.94 -14.67
N ALA A 282 -28.41 0.02 -14.39
CA ALA A 282 -27.85 0.27 -13.07
C ALA A 282 -28.83 1.09 -12.22
N THR A 283 -28.74 0.91 -10.88
CA THR A 283 -29.34 1.79 -9.88
C THR A 283 -28.29 2.16 -8.83
N VAL A 284 -28.48 3.30 -8.17
CA VAL A 284 -27.60 3.77 -7.07
C VAL A 284 -27.59 2.73 -5.96
N GLU A 285 -28.75 2.22 -5.58
CA GLU A 285 -28.91 1.23 -4.52
C GLU A 285 -28.21 -0.09 -4.86
N GLY A 286 -28.32 -0.55 -6.12
CA GLY A 286 -27.68 -1.78 -6.59
C GLY A 286 -26.14 -1.68 -6.58
N ILE A 287 -25.60 -0.56 -7.06
CA ILE A 287 -24.16 -0.30 -7.03
C ILE A 287 -23.66 -0.22 -5.58
N ASN A 288 -24.33 0.57 -4.74
CA ASN A 288 -23.93 0.73 -3.33
C ASN A 288 -24.00 -0.61 -2.58
N ALA A 289 -25.01 -1.44 -2.84
CA ALA A 289 -25.11 -2.77 -2.27
C ALA A 289 -23.96 -3.69 -2.72
N ALA A 290 -23.57 -3.65 -4.00
CA ALA A 290 -22.45 -4.41 -4.51
C ALA A 290 -21.11 -3.96 -3.88
N MET A 291 -20.89 -2.65 -3.76
CA MET A 291 -19.71 -2.11 -3.10
C MET A 291 -19.64 -2.48 -1.61
N LYS A 292 -20.78 -2.42 -0.91
CA LYS A 292 -20.89 -2.85 0.49
C LYS A 292 -20.58 -4.33 0.66
N ALA A 293 -21.06 -5.17 -0.24
CA ALA A 293 -20.78 -6.60 -0.23
C ALA A 293 -19.30 -6.94 -0.53
N ALA A 294 -18.61 -6.10 -1.30
CA ALA A 294 -17.19 -6.25 -1.62
C ALA A 294 -16.24 -5.70 -0.53
N ALA A 295 -16.78 -5.05 0.53
CA ALA A 295 -15.98 -4.46 1.59
C ALA A 295 -15.14 -5.52 2.34
N ASN A 296 -13.89 -5.16 2.65
CA ASN A 296 -12.94 -6.01 3.35
C ASN A 296 -11.86 -5.14 4.02
N GLU A 297 -10.80 -5.72 4.57
CA GLU A 297 -9.71 -5.00 5.23
C GLU A 297 -8.94 -4.00 4.34
N SER A 298 -9.07 -4.10 3.02
CA SER A 298 -8.44 -3.23 2.02
C SER A 298 -9.41 -2.24 1.39
N PHE A 299 -10.70 -2.54 1.43
CA PHE A 299 -11.76 -1.79 0.79
C PHE A 299 -12.89 -1.50 1.78
N ALA A 300 -12.99 -0.24 2.23
CA ALA A 300 -14.03 0.20 3.13
C ALA A 300 -15.25 0.74 2.37
N TYR A 301 -16.39 0.70 3.02
CA TYR A 301 -17.64 1.28 2.58
C TYR A 301 -18.06 2.38 3.55
N ASN A 302 -18.37 3.57 3.04
CA ASN A 302 -18.73 4.76 3.82
C ASN A 302 -20.07 5.35 3.35
N GLU A 303 -20.91 5.77 4.29
CA GLU A 303 -22.19 6.43 4.09
C GLU A 303 -22.23 7.86 4.67
N ASP A 304 -21.14 8.30 5.31
CA ASP A 304 -21.02 9.65 5.86
C ASP A 304 -20.50 10.63 4.81
N GLU A 305 -20.88 11.91 4.93
CA GLU A 305 -20.40 13.01 4.08
C GLU A 305 -18.98 13.45 4.50
N ILE A 306 -17.97 12.64 4.15
CA ILE A 306 -16.57 12.86 4.51
C ILE A 306 -15.82 13.74 3.52
N VAL A 307 -14.71 14.33 3.99
CA VAL A 307 -13.76 15.12 3.19
C VAL A 307 -12.34 14.60 3.38
N SER A 308 -11.39 15.16 2.64
CA SER A 308 -10.00 14.67 2.59
C SER A 308 -9.27 14.61 3.94
N SER A 309 -9.63 15.46 4.91
CA SER A 309 -9.02 15.44 6.24
C SER A 309 -9.47 14.25 7.09
N ASP A 310 -10.67 13.71 6.83
CA ASP A 310 -11.27 12.65 7.64
C ASP A 310 -10.62 11.28 7.37
N ILE A 311 -9.95 11.16 6.22
CA ILE A 311 -9.31 9.89 5.82
C ILE A 311 -7.80 9.85 6.12
N VAL A 312 -7.24 10.91 6.72
CA VAL A 312 -5.82 10.96 7.09
C VAL A 312 -5.51 9.85 8.09
N GLY A 313 -4.47 9.08 7.83
CA GLY A 313 -4.07 7.93 8.65
C GLY A 313 -4.86 6.65 8.37
N SER A 314 -5.80 6.67 7.42
CA SER A 314 -6.54 5.46 7.04
C SER A 314 -5.63 4.33 6.58
N ARG A 315 -5.98 3.09 6.95
CA ARG A 315 -5.31 1.85 6.53
C ARG A 315 -6.04 1.09 5.43
N PHE A 316 -7.21 1.55 5.02
CA PHE A 316 -7.90 0.99 3.86
C PHE A 316 -7.24 1.51 2.59
N GLY A 317 -6.94 0.64 1.64
CA GLY A 317 -6.39 1.04 0.34
C GLY A 317 -7.34 1.94 -0.46
N SER A 318 -8.64 1.74 -0.23
CA SER A 318 -9.74 2.45 -0.89
C SER A 318 -10.93 2.53 0.08
N ILE A 319 -11.57 3.69 0.16
CA ILE A 319 -12.77 3.93 0.97
C ILE A 319 -13.86 4.39 0.02
N PHE A 320 -14.79 3.50 -0.33
CA PHE A 320 -15.90 3.82 -1.21
C PHE A 320 -16.86 4.80 -0.53
N ASP A 321 -17.24 5.84 -1.27
CA ASP A 321 -18.17 6.88 -0.81
C ASP A 321 -19.54 6.67 -1.46
N ALA A 322 -20.45 6.07 -0.73
CA ALA A 322 -21.80 5.77 -1.21
C ALA A 322 -22.65 7.02 -1.48
N THR A 323 -22.28 8.16 -0.87
CA THR A 323 -23.00 9.43 -1.05
C THR A 323 -22.73 10.07 -2.41
N GLN A 324 -21.66 9.64 -3.12
CA GLN A 324 -21.21 10.19 -4.39
C GLN A 324 -21.59 9.32 -5.61
N THR A 325 -22.33 8.23 -5.39
CA THR A 325 -22.77 7.35 -6.49
C THR A 325 -23.81 8.06 -7.34
N MET A 326 -23.58 8.11 -8.65
CA MET A 326 -24.53 8.69 -9.63
C MET A 326 -24.77 7.68 -10.75
N VAL A 327 -26.01 7.62 -11.23
CA VAL A 327 -26.44 6.71 -12.30
C VAL A 327 -27.34 7.44 -13.28
N THR A 328 -27.09 7.20 -14.58
CA THR A 328 -27.99 7.60 -15.68
C THR A 328 -28.12 6.42 -16.62
N ASN A 329 -29.34 5.89 -16.79
CA ASN A 329 -29.65 4.87 -17.77
C ASN A 329 -29.64 5.47 -19.17
N MET A 330 -28.79 4.93 -20.04
CA MET A 330 -28.56 5.46 -21.39
C MET A 330 -29.55 4.85 -22.43
N GLY A 331 -30.30 3.83 -22.04
CA GLY A 331 -31.04 2.97 -22.96
C GLY A 331 -30.11 1.94 -23.62
N ASN A 332 -30.70 1.12 -24.47
CA ASN A 332 -29.96 0.07 -25.20
C ASN A 332 -29.18 -0.91 -24.33
N GLY A 333 -29.55 -1.07 -23.04
CA GLY A 333 -28.90 -1.98 -22.10
C GLY A 333 -27.60 -1.48 -21.55
N TYR A 334 -27.39 -0.17 -21.49
CA TYR A 334 -26.19 0.49 -20.87
C TYR A 334 -26.61 1.55 -19.88
N SER A 335 -25.76 1.73 -18.88
CA SER A 335 -25.83 2.84 -17.92
C SER A 335 -24.51 3.55 -17.82
N GLN A 336 -24.55 4.88 -17.66
CA GLN A 336 -23.41 5.68 -17.24
C GLN A 336 -23.44 5.81 -15.72
N VAL A 337 -22.35 5.46 -15.08
CA VAL A 337 -22.23 5.48 -13.63
C VAL A 337 -21.02 6.31 -13.18
N GLN A 338 -21.16 7.01 -12.06
CA GLN A 338 -20.04 7.58 -11.32
C GLN A 338 -19.92 6.87 -10.00
N VAL A 339 -18.70 6.43 -9.66
CA VAL A 339 -18.34 5.89 -8.35
C VAL A 339 -17.09 6.61 -7.84
N VAL A 340 -17.01 6.82 -6.53
CA VAL A 340 -15.97 7.60 -5.89
C VAL A 340 -15.36 6.83 -4.73
N SER A 341 -14.04 6.89 -4.61
CA SER A 341 -13.33 6.35 -3.44
C SER A 341 -12.26 7.33 -2.95
N TRP A 342 -12.13 7.40 -1.63
CA TRP A 342 -11.09 8.13 -0.92
C TRP A 342 -9.90 7.26 -0.58
N TYR A 343 -8.72 7.87 -0.44
CA TYR A 343 -7.52 7.20 0.03
C TYR A 343 -6.52 8.20 0.62
N ASP A 344 -5.93 7.85 1.76
CA ASP A 344 -4.71 8.51 2.17
C ASP A 344 -3.58 8.03 1.24
N ASN A 345 -3.14 8.90 0.34
CA ASN A 345 -2.17 8.54 -0.70
C ASN A 345 -0.82 8.08 -0.14
N GLU A 346 -0.56 8.29 1.14
CA GLU A 346 0.62 7.80 1.84
C GLU A 346 0.28 6.58 2.71
N ASN A 347 -0.59 6.72 3.73
CA ASN A 347 -0.83 5.68 4.72
C ASN A 347 -1.69 4.51 4.21
N SER A 348 -2.75 4.79 3.42
CA SER A 348 -3.55 3.74 2.77
C SER A 348 -2.69 2.86 1.87
N TYR A 349 -1.88 3.51 1.00
CA TYR A 349 -0.95 2.82 0.11
C TYR A 349 0.08 1.98 0.89
N THR A 350 0.68 2.58 1.92
CA THR A 350 1.66 1.89 2.77
C THR A 350 1.05 0.65 3.42
N SER A 351 -0.21 0.73 3.87
CA SER A 351 -0.89 -0.40 4.50
C SER A 351 -1.10 -1.57 3.53
N GLN A 352 -1.48 -1.29 2.28
CA GLN A 352 -1.61 -2.31 1.24
C GLN A 352 -0.26 -2.97 0.93
N MET A 353 0.78 -2.16 0.83
CA MET A 353 2.14 -2.63 0.60
C MET A 353 2.66 -3.50 1.76
N VAL A 354 2.41 -3.11 3.01
CA VAL A 354 2.79 -3.89 4.21
C VAL A 354 2.08 -5.25 4.21
N ARG A 355 0.78 -5.31 3.90
CA ARG A 355 0.05 -6.59 3.73
C ARG A 355 0.65 -7.44 2.61
N THR A 356 1.00 -6.80 1.48
CA THR A 356 1.64 -7.48 0.34
C THR A 356 3.01 -8.06 0.73
N ILE A 357 3.83 -7.35 1.52
CA ILE A 357 5.13 -7.82 2.00
C ILE A 357 4.96 -9.14 2.78
N LYS A 358 4.03 -9.19 3.75
CA LYS A 358 3.78 -10.38 4.55
C LYS A 358 3.34 -11.55 3.69
N TYR A 359 2.30 -11.36 2.90
CA TYR A 359 1.78 -12.38 1.99
C TYR A 359 2.87 -12.92 1.06
N PHE A 360 3.66 -12.02 0.46
CA PHE A 360 4.72 -12.39 -0.48
C PHE A 360 5.85 -13.18 0.20
N ALA A 361 6.23 -12.80 1.41
CA ALA A 361 7.22 -13.53 2.18
C ALA A 361 6.76 -14.96 2.52
N GLU A 362 5.49 -15.12 2.89
CA GLU A 362 4.87 -16.40 3.30
C GLU A 362 4.67 -17.39 2.13
N LEU A 363 4.84 -16.98 0.88
CA LEU A 363 4.79 -17.87 -0.27
C LEU A 363 6.01 -18.81 -0.42
N GLY A 364 6.95 -18.81 0.53
CA GLY A 364 8.08 -19.75 0.58
C GLY A 364 9.35 -19.21 -0.09
#